data_946087537151c199681ac3c53bab6ebe
#
_entry.id   946087537151c199681ac3c53bab6ebe
#
_cell.length_a   1.000
_cell.length_b   1.000
_cell.length_c   1.000
_cell.angle_alpha   90.00
_cell.angle_beta   90.00
_cell.angle_gamma   90.00
#
_symmetry.space_group_name_H-M   'P 1'
#
loop_
_entity.id
_entity.type
_entity.pdbx_description
1 polymer ?
#
loop_
_entity_poly.entity_id
_entity_poly.type
_entity_poly.pdbx_seq_one_letter_code
_entity_poly.pdbx_strand_id
1 'polypeptide(L)'
;PEEARDSFGNDPFEVKNILKYWALSEKQDFHVIPTDTISISIDKDAVLRSGIMLPDSIRHLKGEDLKNAIPDKIYISLKDMRILTKVDMLMLEMLANCNWERPLYMAISVGEVSKLKFDHYFVQEGLAFRFTPFDYKKWGNVKGDNNYAIDVERLYENVMNRYKYGGLDTPGLYLDETTLRTCYYHRRLFAQLAKELIRQGDNTRARKVLAYAEQAVPAYNVPETYESGSFDIAKAYAALGEKTKAMPLLKYLTAESEDYINWAFSLGDNRISMVQRDCLYKFWQWNQYNELVKEIDNCLLYTSPS
;
A
#
# COMPACT_ATOMS: atom_id res chain seq x y z
N PRO A 1 16.31 2.66 -35.10
CA PRO A 1 16.35 2.67 -36.55
C PRO A 1 15.04 2.18 -37.15
N GLU A 2 14.65 2.70 -38.32
CA GLU A 2 13.38 2.34 -38.97
C GLU A 2 13.26 0.85 -39.25
N GLU A 3 14.36 0.20 -39.70
CA GLU A 3 14.42 -1.25 -39.90
C GLU A 3 14.04 -2.08 -38.67
N ALA A 4 14.35 -1.62 -37.47
CA ALA A 4 13.94 -2.29 -36.26
C ALA A 4 12.43 -2.16 -36.01
N ARG A 5 11.83 -1.00 -36.29
CA ARG A 5 10.39 -0.77 -36.14
C ARG A 5 9.57 -1.71 -37.04
N ASP A 6 9.97 -1.86 -38.27
CA ASP A 6 9.26 -2.73 -39.24
C ASP A 6 9.34 -4.21 -38.83
N SER A 7 10.37 -4.59 -38.08
CA SER A 7 10.57 -5.96 -37.58
C SER A 7 9.71 -6.29 -36.36
N PHE A 8 9.18 -5.29 -35.62
CA PHE A 8 8.37 -5.51 -34.41
C PHE A 8 6.90 -5.88 -34.70
N GLY A 9 6.51 -6.05 -35.96
CA GLY A 9 5.16 -6.41 -36.35
C GLY A 9 4.20 -5.23 -36.38
N ASN A 10 2.90 -5.52 -36.36
CA ASN A 10 1.84 -4.50 -36.48
C ASN A 10 1.76 -3.52 -35.29
N ASP A 11 2.41 -3.82 -34.19
CA ASP A 11 2.45 -2.98 -33.01
C ASP A 11 3.88 -2.93 -32.42
N PRO A 12 4.72 -2.05 -32.95
CA PRO A 12 6.14 -1.97 -32.56
C PRO A 12 6.34 -1.45 -31.13
N PHE A 13 5.31 -0.95 -30.47
CA PHE A 13 5.37 -0.46 -29.09
C PHE A 13 4.89 -1.48 -28.06
N GLU A 14 4.29 -2.58 -28.52
CA GLU A 14 3.85 -3.67 -27.64
C GLU A 14 5.04 -4.39 -27.02
N VAL A 15 5.04 -4.50 -25.68
CA VAL A 15 6.15 -5.10 -24.93
C VAL A 15 6.45 -6.52 -25.38
N LYS A 16 5.44 -7.34 -25.66
CA LYS A 16 5.64 -8.72 -26.18
C LYS A 16 6.46 -8.75 -27.46
N ASN A 17 6.21 -7.84 -28.38
CA ASN A 17 6.94 -7.77 -29.65
C ASN A 17 8.39 -7.31 -29.41
N ILE A 18 8.58 -6.28 -28.57
CA ILE A 18 9.91 -5.78 -28.24
C ILE A 18 10.75 -6.88 -27.58
N LEU A 19 10.21 -7.57 -26.57
CA LEU A 19 10.93 -8.61 -25.84
C LEU A 19 11.22 -9.83 -26.72
N LYS A 20 10.26 -10.26 -27.54
CA LYS A 20 10.44 -11.34 -28.51
C LYS A 20 11.55 -11.02 -29.52
N TYR A 21 11.51 -9.82 -30.08
CA TYR A 21 12.51 -9.37 -31.03
C TYR A 21 13.88 -9.28 -30.37
N TRP A 22 13.97 -8.70 -29.18
CA TRP A 22 15.22 -8.59 -28.42
C TRP A 22 15.78 -9.97 -28.07
N ALA A 23 14.96 -10.88 -27.54
CA ALA A 23 15.38 -12.22 -27.15
C ALA A 23 15.87 -13.08 -28.34
N LEU A 24 15.31 -12.84 -29.55
CA LEU A 24 15.68 -13.58 -30.76
C LEU A 24 16.78 -12.90 -31.57
N SER A 25 17.18 -11.68 -31.22
CA SER A 25 18.22 -10.97 -31.98
C SER A 25 19.63 -11.31 -31.46
N GLU A 26 20.48 -11.75 -32.37
CA GLU A 26 21.94 -11.93 -32.10
C GLU A 26 22.72 -10.61 -32.21
N LYS A 27 22.12 -9.56 -32.76
CA LYS A 27 22.75 -8.26 -32.96
C LYS A 27 22.59 -7.37 -31.73
N GLN A 28 23.67 -7.00 -31.07
CA GLN A 28 23.65 -6.11 -29.88
C GLN A 28 23.02 -4.74 -30.16
N ASP A 29 23.15 -4.20 -31.36
CA ASP A 29 22.58 -2.93 -31.77
C ASP A 29 21.05 -2.89 -31.72
N PHE A 30 20.41 -4.05 -31.66
CA PHE A 30 18.96 -4.18 -31.56
C PHE A 30 18.48 -4.37 -30.12
N HIS A 31 19.38 -4.46 -29.13
CA HIS A 31 19.04 -4.52 -27.71
C HIS A 31 18.71 -3.12 -27.15
N VAL A 32 17.89 -2.37 -27.89
CA VAL A 32 17.38 -1.05 -27.50
C VAL A 32 15.88 -1.02 -27.60
N ILE A 33 15.22 -0.31 -26.70
CA ILE A 33 13.79 -0.04 -26.83
C ILE A 33 13.65 1.19 -27.73
N PRO A 34 13.03 1.07 -28.91
CA PRO A 34 13.03 2.12 -29.93
C PRO A 34 12.00 3.24 -29.65
N THR A 35 11.48 3.32 -28.46
CA THR A 35 10.40 4.25 -28.08
C THR A 35 10.50 4.69 -26.63
N ASP A 36 10.03 5.90 -26.33
CA ASP A 36 9.88 6.42 -24.97
C ASP A 36 8.60 5.94 -24.26
N THR A 37 7.74 5.21 -25.00
CA THR A 37 6.48 4.69 -24.46
C THR A 37 6.25 3.29 -24.97
N ILE A 38 6.08 2.36 -24.07
CA ILE A 38 5.74 0.96 -24.35
C ILE A 38 4.28 0.70 -23.99
N SER A 39 3.68 -0.32 -24.58
CA SER A 39 2.30 -0.70 -24.33
C SER A 39 2.15 -2.18 -23.95
N ILE A 40 1.12 -2.48 -23.19
CA ILE A 40 0.69 -3.84 -22.84
C ILE A 40 -0.77 -3.97 -23.20
N SER A 41 -1.10 -4.91 -24.08
CA SER A 41 -2.47 -5.18 -24.49
C SER A 41 -3.30 -5.80 -23.37
N ILE A 42 -4.59 -5.45 -23.33
CA ILE A 42 -5.53 -5.91 -22.32
C ILE A 42 -6.54 -6.88 -22.93
N ASP A 43 -6.61 -8.10 -22.40
CA ASP A 43 -7.73 -9.00 -22.65
C ASP A 43 -8.90 -8.59 -21.73
N LYS A 44 -9.85 -7.86 -22.29
CA LYS A 44 -11.01 -7.33 -21.54
C LYS A 44 -11.88 -8.43 -20.95
N ASP A 45 -12.03 -9.55 -21.64
CA ASP A 45 -12.83 -10.68 -21.16
C ASP A 45 -12.13 -11.39 -19.99
N ALA A 46 -10.81 -11.55 -20.06
CA ALA A 46 -10.04 -12.07 -18.94
C ALA A 46 -10.10 -11.13 -17.72
N VAL A 47 -9.99 -9.82 -17.93
CA VAL A 47 -10.15 -8.80 -16.88
C VAL A 47 -11.50 -8.92 -16.18
N LEU A 48 -12.59 -9.03 -16.94
CA LEU A 48 -13.94 -9.16 -16.38
C LEU A 48 -14.12 -10.46 -15.58
N ARG A 49 -13.53 -11.57 -16.04
CA ARG A 49 -13.57 -12.86 -15.31
C ARG A 49 -12.69 -12.89 -14.07
N SER A 50 -11.63 -12.08 -14.03
CA SER A 50 -10.60 -12.15 -13.00
C SER A 50 -11.03 -11.59 -11.63
N GLY A 51 -12.16 -10.89 -11.56
CA GLY A 51 -12.64 -10.23 -10.33
C GLY A 51 -11.71 -9.10 -9.86
N ILE A 52 -11.03 -8.42 -10.77
CA ILE A 52 -10.27 -7.20 -10.49
C ILE A 52 -11.23 -6.10 -10.00
N MET A 53 -10.79 -5.31 -9.01
CA MET A 53 -11.54 -4.13 -8.60
C MET A 53 -11.72 -3.16 -9.78
N LEU A 54 -12.95 -2.86 -10.13
CA LEU A 54 -13.25 -1.88 -11.17
C LEU A 54 -13.19 -0.45 -10.59
N PRO A 55 -12.70 0.53 -11.36
CA PRO A 55 -12.80 1.93 -10.96
C PRO A 55 -14.24 2.36 -10.66
N ASP A 56 -14.41 3.26 -9.69
CA ASP A 56 -15.72 3.75 -9.25
C ASP A 56 -16.57 4.30 -10.40
N SER A 57 -15.90 4.95 -11.38
CA SER A 57 -16.55 5.56 -12.54
C SER A 57 -17.18 4.57 -13.51
N ILE A 58 -16.72 3.31 -13.54
CA ILE A 58 -17.23 2.29 -14.49
C ILE A 58 -17.88 1.08 -13.83
N ARG A 59 -17.74 0.89 -12.52
CA ARG A 59 -18.27 -0.30 -11.83
C ARG A 59 -19.80 -0.42 -11.87
N HIS A 60 -20.51 0.65 -12.19
CA HIS A 60 -21.98 0.65 -12.35
C HIS A 60 -22.43 0.16 -13.72
N LEU A 61 -21.52 0.13 -14.71
CA LEU A 61 -21.78 -0.34 -16.07
C LEU A 61 -21.89 -1.88 -16.12
N LYS A 62 -22.55 -2.40 -17.14
CA LYS A 62 -22.76 -3.85 -17.35
C LYS A 62 -22.64 -4.21 -18.82
N GLY A 63 -22.36 -5.49 -19.11
CA GLY A 63 -22.32 -6.04 -20.46
C GLY A 63 -21.31 -5.34 -21.36
N GLU A 64 -21.73 -5.01 -22.58
CA GLU A 64 -20.88 -4.36 -23.58
C GLU A 64 -20.43 -2.95 -23.17
N ASP A 65 -21.26 -2.19 -22.45
CA ASP A 65 -20.87 -0.85 -22.00
C ASP A 65 -19.69 -0.91 -21.03
N LEU A 66 -19.69 -1.88 -20.10
CA LEU A 66 -18.56 -2.12 -19.19
C LEU A 66 -17.32 -2.56 -19.96
N LYS A 67 -17.49 -3.50 -20.92
CA LYS A 67 -16.37 -4.00 -21.73
C LYS A 67 -15.75 -2.89 -22.56
N ASN A 68 -16.55 -1.99 -23.12
CA ASN A 68 -16.08 -0.85 -23.91
C ASN A 68 -15.38 0.21 -23.04
N ALA A 69 -15.74 0.34 -21.77
CA ALA A 69 -15.10 1.25 -20.83
C ALA A 69 -13.71 0.78 -20.36
N ILE A 70 -13.38 -0.51 -20.50
CA ILE A 70 -12.04 -1.04 -20.19
C ILE A 70 -11.08 -0.61 -21.31
N PRO A 71 -9.91 -0.03 -20.99
CA PRO A 71 -8.92 0.37 -21.99
C PRO A 71 -8.41 -0.84 -22.79
N ASP A 72 -8.01 -0.61 -24.04
CA ASP A 72 -7.42 -1.67 -24.88
C ASP A 72 -5.96 -1.96 -24.50
N LYS A 73 -5.26 -0.98 -23.96
CA LYS A 73 -3.84 -1.06 -23.62
C LYS A 73 -3.51 -0.24 -22.38
N ILE A 74 -2.46 -0.67 -21.68
CA ILE A 74 -1.71 0.15 -20.72
C ILE A 74 -0.54 0.79 -21.46
N TYR A 75 -0.26 2.05 -21.19
CA TYR A 75 0.89 2.76 -21.70
C TYR A 75 1.85 3.12 -20.57
N ILE A 76 3.11 2.75 -20.72
CA ILE A 76 4.17 2.96 -19.73
C ILE A 76 5.19 3.89 -20.35
N SER A 77 5.44 5.02 -19.70
CA SER A 77 6.46 5.97 -20.11
C SER A 77 7.84 5.54 -19.62
N LEU A 78 8.80 5.49 -20.52
CA LEU A 78 10.22 5.25 -20.25
C LEU A 78 11.05 6.54 -20.35
N LYS A 79 10.41 7.69 -20.55
CA LYS A 79 11.06 8.96 -20.89
C LYS A 79 12.15 9.40 -19.90
N ASP A 80 11.95 9.09 -18.60
CA ASP A 80 12.90 9.43 -17.53
C ASP A 80 13.91 8.32 -17.24
N MET A 81 13.85 7.23 -18.01
CA MET A 81 14.68 6.03 -17.78
C MET A 81 15.80 5.96 -18.82
N ARG A 82 17.04 6.06 -18.34
CA ARG A 82 18.21 5.89 -19.22
C ARG A 82 18.60 4.43 -19.42
N ILE A 83 18.32 3.58 -18.43
CA ILE A 83 18.72 2.17 -18.41
C ILE A 83 17.60 1.39 -17.73
N LEU A 84 17.19 0.29 -18.35
CA LEU A 84 16.35 -0.74 -17.74
C LEU A 84 17.26 -1.80 -17.10
N THR A 85 16.96 -2.13 -15.86
CA THR A 85 17.66 -3.21 -15.16
C THR A 85 17.09 -4.57 -15.59
N LYS A 86 17.79 -5.66 -15.24
CA LYS A 86 17.26 -7.03 -15.46
C LYS A 86 15.93 -7.25 -14.72
N VAL A 87 15.77 -6.61 -13.58
CA VAL A 87 14.53 -6.68 -12.80
C VAL A 87 13.38 -6.00 -13.55
N ASP A 88 13.61 -4.80 -14.09
CA ASP A 88 12.61 -4.09 -14.90
C ASP A 88 12.18 -4.93 -16.11
N MET A 89 13.15 -5.55 -16.80
CA MET A 89 12.86 -6.40 -17.96
C MET A 89 12.06 -7.65 -17.60
N LEU A 90 12.39 -8.32 -16.48
CA LEU A 90 11.62 -9.47 -15.98
C LEU A 90 10.20 -9.07 -15.56
N MET A 91 10.05 -7.90 -14.94
CA MET A 91 8.71 -7.39 -14.60
C MET A 91 7.88 -7.13 -15.86
N LEU A 92 8.46 -6.47 -16.86
CA LEU A 92 7.78 -6.23 -18.13
C LEU A 92 7.39 -7.53 -18.82
N GLU A 93 8.27 -8.55 -18.80
CA GLU A 93 7.99 -9.88 -19.35
C GLU A 93 6.80 -10.54 -18.62
N MET A 94 6.80 -10.54 -17.29
CA MET A 94 5.70 -11.10 -16.50
C MET A 94 4.38 -10.36 -16.77
N LEU A 95 4.40 -9.02 -16.81
CA LEU A 95 3.23 -8.19 -17.06
C LEU A 95 2.68 -8.40 -18.47
N ALA A 96 3.56 -8.49 -19.46
CA ALA A 96 3.17 -8.70 -20.85
C ALA A 96 2.57 -10.10 -21.07
N ASN A 97 3.03 -11.13 -20.36
CA ASN A 97 2.63 -12.52 -20.58
C ASN A 97 1.59 -13.06 -19.58
N CYS A 98 1.15 -12.27 -18.59
CA CYS A 98 0.10 -12.71 -17.65
C CYS A 98 -1.27 -12.91 -18.34
N ASN A 99 -1.48 -12.30 -19.49
CA ASN A 99 -2.72 -12.30 -20.28
C ASN A 99 -3.98 -11.97 -19.46
N TRP A 100 -3.79 -11.33 -18.30
CA TRP A 100 -4.85 -10.97 -17.34
C TRP A 100 -5.61 -12.17 -16.74
N GLU A 101 -5.29 -13.40 -17.13
CA GLU A 101 -5.88 -14.63 -16.59
C GLU A 101 -5.23 -15.02 -15.25
N ARG A 102 -3.90 -14.84 -15.14
CA ARG A 102 -3.16 -15.09 -13.92
C ARG A 102 -2.96 -13.78 -13.16
N PRO A 103 -3.48 -13.68 -11.91
CA PRO A 103 -3.25 -12.49 -11.13
C PRO A 103 -1.76 -12.36 -10.76
N LEU A 104 -1.21 -11.17 -10.95
CA LEU A 104 0.13 -10.82 -10.50
C LEU A 104 0.02 -9.99 -9.23
N TYR A 105 0.79 -10.40 -8.22
CA TYR A 105 0.83 -9.75 -6.93
C TYR A 105 2.24 -9.31 -6.55
N MET A 106 2.34 -8.15 -5.93
CA MET A 106 3.52 -7.66 -5.25
C MET A 106 3.29 -7.70 -3.75
N ALA A 107 4.19 -8.33 -2.99
CA ALA A 107 4.05 -8.40 -1.53
C ALA A 107 4.26 -7.02 -0.89
N ILE A 108 3.56 -6.73 0.20
CA ILE A 108 3.67 -5.46 0.94
C ILE A 108 5.08 -5.22 1.50
N SER A 109 5.85 -6.30 1.72
CA SER A 109 7.22 -6.25 2.21
C SER A 109 8.27 -5.98 1.12
N VAL A 110 7.86 -5.96 -0.14
CA VAL A 110 8.75 -5.63 -1.25
C VAL A 110 8.94 -4.11 -1.27
N GLY A 111 10.21 -3.68 -1.15
CA GLY A 111 10.56 -2.28 -1.33
C GLY A 111 10.52 -1.86 -2.80
N GLU A 112 11.10 -0.71 -3.12
CA GLU A 112 11.20 -0.22 -4.49
C GLU A 112 12.08 -1.17 -5.33
N VAL A 113 11.45 -2.07 -6.09
CA VAL A 113 12.13 -3.11 -6.88
C VAL A 113 12.43 -2.62 -8.29
N SER A 114 11.60 -1.74 -8.82
CA SER A 114 11.68 -1.24 -10.19
C SER A 114 11.50 0.26 -10.24
N LYS A 115 12.21 0.90 -11.17
CA LYS A 115 12.03 2.33 -11.48
C LYS A 115 10.81 2.59 -12.37
N LEU A 116 10.18 1.55 -12.87
CA LEU A 116 8.93 1.65 -13.62
C LEU A 116 7.81 2.14 -12.71
N LYS A 117 7.15 3.21 -13.11
CA LYS A 117 6.10 3.87 -12.30
C LYS A 117 4.76 3.14 -12.45
N PHE A 118 4.66 1.95 -11.84
CA PHE A 118 3.43 1.14 -11.85
C PHE A 118 2.52 1.35 -10.64
N ASP A 119 2.91 2.13 -9.64
CA ASP A 119 2.20 2.24 -8.36
C ASP A 119 0.70 2.46 -8.52
N HIS A 120 0.31 3.25 -9.52
CA HIS A 120 -1.09 3.59 -9.76
C HIS A 120 -1.93 2.47 -10.39
N TYR A 121 -1.28 1.40 -10.88
CA TYR A 121 -1.93 0.20 -11.39
C TYR A 121 -2.11 -0.88 -10.36
N PHE A 122 -1.61 -0.67 -9.14
CA PHE A 122 -1.74 -1.62 -8.05
C PHE A 122 -2.93 -1.30 -7.15
N VAL A 123 -3.60 -2.37 -6.71
CA VAL A 123 -4.68 -2.34 -5.73
C VAL A 123 -4.30 -3.19 -4.54
N GLN A 124 -4.36 -2.64 -3.36
CA GLN A 124 -4.12 -3.38 -2.14
C GLN A 124 -5.32 -4.25 -1.80
N GLU A 125 -5.08 -5.56 -1.67
CA GLU A 125 -6.08 -6.56 -1.27
C GLU A 125 -5.76 -7.17 0.10
N GLY A 126 -4.66 -6.74 0.72
CA GLY A 126 -4.18 -7.25 2.01
C GLY A 126 -2.67 -7.11 2.15
N LEU A 127 -1.97 -8.22 2.45
CA LEU A 127 -0.50 -8.30 2.48
C LEU A 127 0.13 -8.27 1.08
N ALA A 128 -0.67 -8.05 0.05
CA ALA A 128 -0.20 -7.96 -1.32
C ALA A 128 -1.03 -6.94 -2.11
N PHE A 129 -0.35 -6.39 -3.12
CA PHE A 129 -0.92 -5.48 -4.11
C PHE A 129 -1.14 -6.25 -5.40
N ARG A 130 -2.35 -6.24 -5.92
CA ARG A 130 -2.69 -6.85 -7.20
C ARG A 130 -2.45 -5.88 -8.34
N PHE A 131 -1.75 -6.32 -9.37
CA PHE A 131 -1.62 -5.56 -10.62
C PHE A 131 -2.91 -5.61 -11.42
N THR A 132 -3.32 -4.45 -11.96
CA THR A 132 -4.59 -4.28 -12.69
C THR A 132 -4.37 -3.44 -13.95
N PRO A 133 -5.31 -3.44 -14.90
CA PRO A 133 -5.19 -2.63 -16.12
C PRO A 133 -5.60 -1.17 -15.93
N PHE A 134 -5.92 -0.72 -14.72
CA PHE A 134 -6.44 0.60 -14.46
C PHE A 134 -5.42 1.49 -13.74
N ASP A 135 -5.15 2.66 -14.28
CA ASP A 135 -4.45 3.72 -13.55
C ASP A 135 -5.43 4.39 -12.58
N TYR A 136 -5.53 3.87 -11.37
CA TYR A 136 -6.51 4.33 -10.37
C TYR A 136 -6.33 5.79 -9.95
N LYS A 137 -5.17 6.39 -10.16
CA LYS A 137 -4.97 7.82 -9.92
C LYS A 137 -5.72 8.64 -10.97
N LYS A 138 -5.59 8.27 -12.24
CA LYS A 138 -6.35 8.92 -13.35
C LYS A 138 -7.85 8.69 -13.23
N TRP A 139 -8.25 7.51 -12.71
CA TRP A 139 -9.66 7.17 -12.50
C TRP A 139 -10.24 7.72 -11.20
N GLY A 140 -9.46 8.47 -10.40
CA GLY A 140 -9.95 9.13 -9.19
C GLY A 140 -10.21 8.22 -7.99
N ASN A 141 -9.71 6.98 -8.00
CA ASN A 141 -9.88 6.02 -6.91
C ASN A 141 -8.81 6.12 -5.82
N VAL A 142 -7.68 6.77 -6.11
CA VAL A 142 -6.63 7.02 -5.12
C VAL A 142 -7.05 8.24 -4.30
N LYS A 143 -7.22 8.07 -3.00
CA LYS A 143 -7.69 9.09 -2.08
C LYS A 143 -6.64 9.41 -1.01
N GLY A 144 -6.61 10.68 -0.60
CA GLY A 144 -5.68 11.15 0.44
C GLY A 144 -4.21 10.97 0.03
N ASP A 145 -3.37 10.61 0.99
CA ASP A 145 -1.92 10.46 0.84
C ASP A 145 -1.48 9.09 0.30
N ASN A 146 -2.42 8.25 -0.09
CA ASN A 146 -2.10 6.94 -0.65
C ASN A 146 -1.57 7.08 -2.08
N ASN A 147 -0.59 6.24 -2.44
CA ASN A 147 -0.07 6.14 -3.80
C ASN A 147 -0.81 5.08 -4.65
N TYR A 148 -1.69 4.28 -4.03
CA TYR A 148 -2.41 3.16 -4.64
C TYR A 148 -3.86 3.11 -4.16
N ALA A 149 -4.68 2.39 -4.91
CA ALA A 149 -6.06 2.12 -4.52
C ALA A 149 -6.15 0.94 -3.54
N ILE A 150 -7.24 0.87 -2.80
CA ILE A 150 -7.51 -0.19 -1.83
C ILE A 150 -8.85 -0.83 -2.17
N ASP A 151 -8.85 -2.14 -2.38
CA ASP A 151 -10.08 -2.95 -2.47
C ASP A 151 -10.55 -3.25 -1.04
N VAL A 152 -11.39 -2.36 -0.51
CA VAL A 152 -11.84 -2.41 0.88
C VAL A 152 -12.59 -3.70 1.20
N GLU A 153 -13.42 -4.19 0.28
CA GLU A 153 -14.18 -5.42 0.50
C GLU A 153 -13.28 -6.65 0.54
N ARG A 154 -12.32 -6.72 -0.37
CA ARG A 154 -11.38 -7.82 -0.41
C ARG A 154 -10.37 -7.75 0.74
N LEU A 155 -9.93 -6.56 1.09
CA LEU A 155 -9.08 -6.34 2.26
C LEU A 155 -9.82 -6.76 3.54
N TYR A 156 -11.11 -6.37 3.69
CA TYR A 156 -11.93 -6.78 4.83
C TYR A 156 -12.06 -8.31 4.92
N GLU A 157 -12.42 -8.95 3.81
CA GLU A 157 -12.56 -10.41 3.76
C GLU A 157 -11.24 -11.14 4.11
N ASN A 158 -10.13 -10.66 3.59
CA ASN A 158 -8.83 -11.25 3.86
C ASN A 158 -8.43 -11.07 5.33
N VAL A 159 -8.50 -9.85 5.86
CA VAL A 159 -8.02 -9.52 7.20
C VAL A 159 -8.93 -10.11 8.29
N MET A 160 -10.25 -10.10 8.09
CA MET A 160 -11.20 -10.55 9.10
C MET A 160 -11.49 -12.05 9.07
N ASN A 161 -11.46 -12.68 7.88
CA ASN A 161 -11.98 -14.04 7.72
C ASN A 161 -10.94 -15.05 7.23
N ARG A 162 -9.95 -14.64 6.46
CA ARG A 162 -9.01 -15.58 5.82
C ARG A 162 -7.66 -15.65 6.47
N TYR A 163 -7.13 -14.55 6.97
CA TYR A 163 -5.80 -14.55 7.59
C TYR A 163 -5.79 -15.32 8.90
N LYS A 164 -4.65 -15.96 9.17
CA LYS A 164 -4.35 -16.65 10.41
C LYS A 164 -3.21 -15.92 11.10
N TYR A 165 -3.42 -15.56 12.36
CA TYR A 165 -2.48 -14.72 13.11
C TYR A 165 -1.51 -15.54 13.98
N GLY A 166 -1.39 -16.84 13.70
CA GLY A 166 -0.31 -17.70 14.22
C GLY A 166 -0.25 -17.86 15.73
N GLY A 167 -1.37 -17.69 16.44
CA GLY A 167 -1.40 -17.80 17.91
C GLY A 167 -0.81 -16.58 18.62
N LEU A 168 -0.77 -15.41 17.97
CA LEU A 168 -0.32 -14.15 18.59
C LEU A 168 -1.11 -13.76 19.85
N ASP A 169 -2.29 -14.33 20.03
CA ASP A 169 -3.15 -14.19 21.21
C ASP A 169 -2.70 -15.03 22.41
N THR A 170 -1.65 -15.84 22.25
CA THR A 170 -1.08 -16.63 23.36
C THR A 170 -0.13 -15.75 24.18
N PRO A 171 -0.41 -15.49 25.50
CA PRO A 171 0.46 -14.65 26.32
C PRO A 171 1.87 -15.22 26.49
N GLY A 172 2.87 -14.35 26.50
CA GLY A 172 4.27 -14.71 26.74
C GLY A 172 4.98 -15.30 25.52
N LEU A 173 4.44 -15.12 24.32
CA LEU A 173 5.09 -15.54 23.10
C LEU A 173 6.35 -14.71 22.85
N TYR A 174 7.49 -15.37 22.65
CA TYR A 174 8.71 -14.68 22.21
C TYR A 174 8.67 -14.49 20.69
N LEU A 175 8.83 -13.26 20.26
CA LEU A 175 8.95 -12.86 18.86
C LEU A 175 10.32 -12.24 18.62
N ASP A 176 11.09 -12.79 17.69
CA ASP A 176 12.30 -12.13 17.22
C ASP A 176 11.97 -10.84 16.44
N GLU A 177 12.96 -9.98 16.23
CA GLU A 177 12.76 -8.68 15.58
C GLU A 177 12.15 -8.78 14.18
N THR A 178 12.53 -9.77 13.39
CA THR A 178 12.03 -9.97 12.02
C THR A 178 10.57 -10.39 12.04
N THR A 179 10.22 -11.33 12.90
CA THR A 179 8.84 -11.77 13.11
C THR A 179 7.98 -10.63 13.63
N LEU A 180 8.50 -9.85 14.59
CA LEU A 180 7.80 -8.70 15.15
C LEU A 180 7.49 -7.64 14.08
N ARG A 181 8.43 -7.33 13.19
CA ARG A 181 8.21 -6.43 12.05
C ARG A 181 7.10 -6.94 11.12
N THR A 182 7.01 -8.26 10.92
CA THR A 182 5.92 -8.86 10.15
C THR A 182 4.57 -8.66 10.85
N CYS A 183 4.52 -8.80 12.18
CA CYS A 183 3.32 -8.54 12.96
C CYS A 183 2.86 -7.08 12.86
N TYR A 184 3.79 -6.14 12.71
CA TYR A 184 3.46 -4.72 12.48
C TYR A 184 2.68 -4.50 11.19
N TYR A 185 2.97 -5.25 10.12
CA TYR A 185 2.19 -5.16 8.88
C TYR A 185 0.72 -5.51 9.11
N HIS A 186 0.43 -6.51 9.93
CA HIS A 186 -0.94 -6.88 10.26
C HIS A 186 -1.67 -5.75 10.99
N ARG A 187 -1.07 -5.15 12.03
CA ARG A 187 -1.70 -4.04 12.74
C ARG A 187 -1.93 -2.84 11.83
N ARG A 188 -0.97 -2.50 10.95
CA ARG A 188 -1.13 -1.44 9.95
C ARG A 188 -2.29 -1.72 8.99
N LEU A 189 -2.49 -2.98 8.58
CA LEU A 189 -3.62 -3.35 7.73
C LEU A 189 -4.96 -3.12 8.42
N PHE A 190 -5.07 -3.44 9.71
CA PHE A 190 -6.27 -3.14 10.50
C PHE A 190 -6.54 -1.62 10.56
N ALA A 191 -5.50 -0.84 10.85
CA ALA A 191 -5.60 0.62 10.89
C ALA A 191 -6.05 1.20 9.55
N GLN A 192 -5.44 0.74 8.47
CA GLN A 192 -5.75 1.17 7.10
C GLN A 192 -7.18 0.80 6.71
N LEU A 193 -7.60 -0.43 6.99
CA LEU A 193 -8.97 -0.88 6.73
C LEU A 193 -9.98 -0.07 7.52
N ALA A 194 -9.74 0.18 8.81
CA ALA A 194 -10.60 1.00 9.64
C ALA A 194 -10.71 2.43 9.08
N LYS A 195 -9.58 3.04 8.69
CA LYS A 195 -9.53 4.38 8.07
C LYS A 195 -10.40 4.43 6.80
N GLU A 196 -10.30 3.44 5.92
CA GLU A 196 -11.07 3.41 4.67
C GLU A 196 -12.57 3.18 4.91
N LEU A 197 -12.93 2.32 5.87
CA LEU A 197 -14.32 2.11 6.26
C LEU A 197 -14.95 3.37 6.86
N ILE A 198 -14.22 4.09 7.72
CA ILE A 198 -14.66 5.38 8.28
C ILE A 198 -14.87 6.40 7.14
N ARG A 199 -13.94 6.47 6.20
CA ARG A 199 -14.05 7.36 5.04
C ARG A 199 -15.28 7.06 4.17
N GLN A 200 -15.70 5.79 4.10
CA GLN A 200 -16.91 5.34 3.40
C GLN A 200 -18.19 5.51 4.24
N GLY A 201 -18.09 5.93 5.50
CA GLY A 201 -19.19 6.06 6.44
C GLY A 201 -19.61 4.76 7.12
N ASP A 202 -18.87 3.65 6.88
CA ASP A 202 -19.17 2.36 7.52
C ASP A 202 -18.50 2.24 8.89
N ASN A 203 -18.94 3.06 9.80
CA ASN A 203 -18.43 3.09 11.17
C ASN A 203 -18.68 1.77 11.93
N THR A 204 -19.69 1.01 11.53
CA THR A 204 -20.01 -0.27 12.17
C THR A 204 -18.94 -1.31 11.87
N ARG A 205 -18.57 -1.50 10.60
CA ARG A 205 -17.47 -2.39 10.26
C ARG A 205 -16.13 -1.88 10.78
N ALA A 206 -15.88 -0.58 10.77
CA ALA A 206 -14.67 0.01 11.31
C ALA A 206 -14.45 -0.37 12.79
N ARG A 207 -15.50 -0.25 13.64
CA ARG A 207 -15.43 -0.69 15.04
C ARG A 207 -15.16 -2.17 15.20
N LYS A 208 -15.75 -3.03 14.37
CA LYS A 208 -15.48 -4.47 14.39
C LYS A 208 -14.04 -4.78 14.05
N VAL A 209 -13.49 -4.08 13.05
CA VAL A 209 -12.09 -4.22 12.61
C VAL A 209 -11.13 -3.86 13.74
N LEU A 210 -11.34 -2.71 14.40
CA LEU A 210 -10.50 -2.26 15.51
C LEU A 210 -10.58 -3.20 16.72
N ALA A 211 -11.78 -3.65 17.09
CA ALA A 211 -11.96 -4.61 18.18
C ALA A 211 -11.27 -5.95 17.88
N TYR A 212 -11.33 -6.42 16.64
CA TYR A 212 -10.64 -7.65 16.23
C TYR A 212 -9.12 -7.46 16.20
N ALA A 213 -8.63 -6.29 15.82
CA ALA A 213 -7.19 -5.97 15.84
C ALA A 213 -6.59 -6.13 17.23
N GLU A 214 -7.28 -5.67 18.28
CA GLU A 214 -6.84 -5.82 19.69
C GLU A 214 -6.69 -7.30 20.10
N GLN A 215 -7.55 -8.19 19.55
CA GLN A 215 -7.51 -9.63 19.82
C GLN A 215 -6.47 -10.36 18.98
N ALA A 216 -6.42 -10.06 17.68
CA ALA A 216 -5.58 -10.78 16.72
C ALA A 216 -4.08 -10.39 16.82
N VAL A 217 -3.79 -9.14 17.20
CA VAL A 217 -2.43 -8.60 17.32
C VAL A 217 -2.31 -7.83 18.66
N PRO A 218 -2.36 -8.55 19.79
CA PRO A 218 -2.44 -7.93 21.11
C PRO A 218 -1.14 -7.23 21.51
N ALA A 219 -1.27 -6.14 22.27
CA ALA A 219 -0.16 -5.30 22.70
C ALA A 219 0.86 -6.04 23.59
N TYR A 220 0.43 -7.06 24.33
CA TYR A 220 1.31 -7.80 25.23
C TYR A 220 2.34 -8.70 24.51
N ASN A 221 2.12 -9.04 23.24
CA ASN A 221 3.08 -9.76 22.38
C ASN A 221 3.65 -8.88 21.27
N VAL A 222 2.86 -7.94 20.76
CA VAL A 222 3.27 -7.01 19.70
C VAL A 222 3.18 -5.58 20.24
N PRO A 223 4.30 -4.97 20.65
CA PRO A 223 4.29 -3.64 21.26
C PRO A 223 3.59 -2.58 20.42
N GLU A 224 2.97 -1.65 21.11
CA GLU A 224 2.34 -0.49 20.51
C GLU A 224 3.39 0.58 20.26
N THR A 225 3.71 0.79 18.99
CA THR A 225 4.68 1.79 18.54
C THR A 225 4.12 2.55 17.34
N TYR A 226 4.76 3.64 16.96
CA TYR A 226 4.43 4.34 15.71
C TYR A 226 4.57 3.38 14.51
N GLU A 227 5.68 2.65 14.46
CA GLU A 227 6.02 1.71 13.38
C GLU A 227 5.04 0.55 13.27
N SER A 228 4.41 0.16 14.37
CA SER A 228 3.38 -0.88 14.37
C SER A 228 2.02 -0.40 13.85
N GLY A 229 1.85 0.91 13.60
CA GLY A 229 0.58 1.49 13.16
C GLY A 229 -0.38 1.84 14.31
N SER A 230 0.08 1.81 15.57
CA SER A 230 -0.76 2.11 16.75
C SER A 230 -1.27 3.54 16.75
N PHE A 231 -0.50 4.49 16.21
CA PHE A 231 -0.98 5.87 16.06
C PHE A 231 -2.14 5.98 15.06
N ASP A 232 -2.13 5.21 13.98
CA ASP A 232 -3.25 5.20 13.03
C ASP A 232 -4.48 4.49 13.62
N ILE A 233 -4.30 3.50 14.50
CA ILE A 233 -5.39 2.92 15.32
C ILE A 233 -5.99 4.00 16.23
N ALA A 234 -5.15 4.79 16.91
CA ALA A 234 -5.62 5.89 17.77
C ALA A 234 -6.42 6.94 16.98
N LYS A 235 -5.94 7.32 15.79
CA LYS A 235 -6.67 8.21 14.88
C LYS A 235 -8.03 7.64 14.46
N ALA A 236 -8.09 6.34 14.17
CA ALA A 236 -9.34 5.68 13.80
C ALA A 236 -10.34 5.69 14.97
N TYR A 237 -9.89 5.40 16.19
CA TYR A 237 -10.73 5.53 17.39
C TYR A 237 -11.21 6.97 17.62
N ALA A 238 -10.34 7.96 17.46
CA ALA A 238 -10.69 9.37 17.59
C ALA A 238 -11.74 9.78 16.56
N ALA A 239 -11.58 9.38 15.30
CA ALA A 239 -12.55 9.65 14.23
C ALA A 239 -13.93 8.99 14.47
N LEU A 240 -13.97 7.86 15.19
CA LEU A 240 -15.21 7.19 15.60
C LEU A 240 -15.83 7.78 16.88
N GLY A 241 -15.17 8.78 17.49
CA GLY A 241 -15.58 9.36 18.76
C GLY A 241 -15.28 8.48 19.99
N GLU A 242 -14.49 7.43 19.85
CA GLU A 242 -14.14 6.48 20.92
C GLU A 242 -12.92 6.96 21.72
N LYS A 243 -13.09 8.10 22.41
CA LYS A 243 -12.03 8.76 23.20
C LYS A 243 -11.45 7.87 24.30
N THR A 244 -12.29 7.03 24.91
CA THR A 244 -11.87 6.06 25.96
C THR A 244 -10.88 5.02 25.45
N LYS A 245 -10.84 4.77 24.15
CA LYS A 245 -9.88 3.88 23.48
C LYS A 245 -8.67 4.66 22.94
N ALA A 246 -8.92 5.82 22.32
CA ALA A 246 -7.86 6.63 21.71
C ALA A 246 -6.89 7.19 22.77
N MET A 247 -7.38 7.76 23.87
CA MET A 247 -6.56 8.47 24.86
C MET A 247 -5.55 7.60 25.59
N PRO A 248 -5.88 6.38 26.08
CA PRO A 248 -4.87 5.51 26.70
C PRO A 248 -3.74 5.15 25.74
N LEU A 249 -4.06 4.86 24.48
CA LEU A 249 -3.07 4.53 23.46
C LEU A 249 -2.16 5.74 23.16
N LEU A 250 -2.72 6.94 23.00
CA LEU A 250 -1.96 8.16 22.80
C LEU A 250 -1.04 8.48 23.98
N LYS A 251 -1.52 8.32 25.22
CA LYS A 251 -0.71 8.50 26.43
C LYS A 251 0.48 7.53 26.47
N TYR A 252 0.24 6.28 26.11
CA TYR A 252 1.31 5.27 26.04
C TYR A 252 2.37 5.65 24.99
N LEU A 253 1.95 6.00 23.76
CA LEU A 253 2.86 6.41 22.69
C LEU A 253 3.62 7.69 23.00
N THR A 254 2.98 8.65 23.69
CA THR A 254 3.61 9.89 24.13
C THR A 254 4.71 9.59 25.15
N ALA A 255 4.40 8.78 26.18
CA ALA A 255 5.36 8.40 27.23
C ALA A 255 6.56 7.63 26.64
N GLU A 256 6.34 6.70 25.72
CA GLU A 256 7.41 5.95 25.02
C GLU A 256 8.36 6.90 24.27
N SER A 257 7.82 7.91 23.60
CA SER A 257 8.63 8.91 22.92
C SER A 257 9.38 9.82 23.88
N GLU A 258 8.75 10.24 24.98
CA GLU A 258 9.39 11.05 26.04
C GLU A 258 10.54 10.30 26.69
N ASP A 259 10.35 9.03 27.01
CA ASP A 259 11.39 8.18 27.61
C ASP A 259 12.61 8.07 26.69
N TYR A 260 12.39 7.85 25.39
CA TYR A 260 13.48 7.81 24.42
C TYR A 260 14.20 9.16 24.30
N ILE A 261 13.47 10.26 24.23
CA ILE A 261 14.03 11.61 24.11
C ILE A 261 14.88 11.93 25.36
N ASN A 262 14.35 11.66 26.55
CA ASN A 262 15.05 11.87 27.83
C ASN A 262 16.32 11.02 27.90
N TRP A 263 16.25 9.75 27.50
CA TRP A 263 17.43 8.89 27.42
C TRP A 263 18.46 9.46 26.44
N ALA A 264 18.06 9.89 25.23
CA ALA A 264 18.98 10.45 24.25
C ALA A 264 19.72 11.70 24.80
N PHE A 265 19.01 12.60 25.48
CA PHE A 265 19.64 13.76 26.13
C PHE A 265 20.56 13.39 27.28
N SER A 266 20.34 12.27 27.97
CA SER A 266 21.20 11.79 29.04
C SER A 266 22.57 11.30 28.55
N LEU A 267 22.75 11.03 27.26
CA LEU A 267 24.01 10.50 26.69
C LEU A 267 25.17 11.52 26.67
N GLY A 268 24.87 12.82 26.80
CA GLY A 268 25.83 13.92 26.71
C GLY A 268 26.27 14.22 25.26
N ASP A 269 26.92 15.37 25.08
CA ASP A 269 27.20 15.98 23.78
C ASP A 269 27.92 15.08 22.76
N ASN A 270 28.85 14.25 23.24
CA ASN A 270 29.67 13.41 22.39
C ASN A 270 28.92 12.17 21.84
N ARG A 271 27.86 11.74 22.49
CA ARG A 271 27.13 10.50 22.14
C ARG A 271 25.76 10.78 21.53
N ILE A 272 25.17 11.91 21.85
CA ILE A 272 23.85 12.29 21.31
C ILE A 272 23.87 12.35 19.78
N SER A 273 25.01 12.72 19.18
CA SER A 273 25.17 12.76 17.71
C SER A 273 24.91 11.40 17.03
N MET A 274 25.16 10.29 17.75
CA MET A 274 24.96 8.93 17.24
C MET A 274 23.47 8.57 17.11
N VAL A 275 22.61 9.18 17.93
CA VAL A 275 21.16 8.91 17.99
C VAL A 275 20.34 10.15 17.59
N GLN A 276 20.98 11.21 17.13
CA GLN A 276 20.34 12.49 16.83
C GLN A 276 19.16 12.34 15.88
N ARG A 277 19.33 11.56 14.82
CA ARG A 277 18.28 11.33 13.82
C ARG A 277 17.05 10.66 14.43
N ASP A 278 17.27 9.64 15.24
CA ASP A 278 16.19 8.88 15.88
C ASP A 278 15.51 9.73 16.95
N CYS A 279 16.28 10.54 17.71
CA CYS A 279 15.75 11.49 18.67
C CYS A 279 14.86 12.55 18.02
N LEU A 280 15.29 13.13 16.88
CA LEU A 280 14.48 14.08 16.13
C LEU A 280 13.19 13.43 15.58
N TYR A 281 13.28 12.16 15.15
CA TYR A 281 12.11 11.41 14.69
C TYR A 281 11.12 11.13 15.82
N LYS A 282 11.61 10.74 17.02
CA LYS A 282 10.79 10.58 18.22
C LYS A 282 10.14 11.88 18.67
N PHE A 283 10.86 12.99 18.56
CA PHE A 283 10.32 14.32 18.87
C PHE A 283 9.18 14.70 17.90
N TRP A 284 9.36 14.41 16.62
CA TRP A 284 8.29 14.60 15.63
C TRP A 284 7.07 13.72 15.92
N GLN A 285 7.25 12.44 16.27
CA GLN A 285 6.16 11.53 16.66
C GLN A 285 5.42 12.09 17.91
N TRP A 286 6.16 12.47 18.92
CA TRP A 286 5.62 13.07 20.15
C TRP A 286 4.73 14.29 19.85
N ASN A 287 5.16 15.16 18.95
CA ASN A 287 4.38 16.32 18.54
C ASN A 287 3.07 15.90 17.84
N GLN A 288 3.12 14.91 16.95
CA GLN A 288 1.92 14.39 16.28
C GLN A 288 0.90 13.82 17.27
N TYR A 289 1.35 13.13 18.30
CA TYR A 289 0.46 12.59 19.34
C TYR A 289 -0.21 13.72 20.14
N ASN A 290 0.54 14.71 20.55
CA ASN A 290 0.00 15.85 21.30
C ASN A 290 -0.97 16.70 20.49
N GLU A 291 -0.76 16.87 19.19
CA GLU A 291 -1.72 17.55 18.33
C GLU A 291 -3.05 16.79 18.29
N LEU A 292 -3.03 15.46 18.13
CA LEU A 292 -4.25 14.66 18.14
C LEU A 292 -4.94 14.68 19.52
N VAL A 293 -4.20 14.70 20.63
CA VAL A 293 -4.77 14.86 21.97
C VAL A 293 -5.51 16.19 22.09
N LYS A 294 -4.90 17.30 21.63
CA LYS A 294 -5.56 18.62 21.62
C LYS A 294 -6.83 18.63 20.77
N GLU A 295 -6.82 17.98 19.59
CA GLU A 295 -8.00 17.87 18.75
C GLU A 295 -9.14 17.13 19.47
N ILE A 296 -8.83 16.02 20.14
CA ILE A 296 -9.80 15.24 20.92
C ILE A 296 -10.37 16.06 22.08
N ASP A 297 -9.53 16.81 22.81
CA ASP A 297 -9.96 17.63 23.95
C ASP A 297 -10.77 18.86 23.50
N ASN A 298 -10.36 19.52 22.42
CA ASN A 298 -11.08 20.67 21.88
C ASN A 298 -12.50 20.28 21.37
N CYS A 299 -12.69 19.09 20.83
CA CYS A 299 -14.01 18.57 20.50
C CYS A 299 -14.93 18.46 21.73
N LEU A 300 -14.41 18.40 22.95
CA LEU A 300 -15.21 18.40 24.20
C LEU A 300 -15.85 19.76 24.49
N LEU A 301 -15.17 20.86 24.14
CA LEU A 301 -15.65 22.22 24.37
C LEU A 301 -16.89 22.56 23.53
N TYR A 302 -17.03 21.94 22.34
CA TYR A 302 -18.17 22.16 21.44
C TYR A 302 -19.33 21.16 21.62
N THR A 303 -19.14 20.09 22.39
CA THR A 303 -20.19 19.07 22.62
C THR A 303 -20.77 19.08 24.02
N SER A 304 -20.32 19.99 24.90
CA SER A 304 -20.94 20.19 26.21
C SER A 304 -22.28 20.88 26.00
N PRO A 305 -23.41 20.30 26.44
CA PRO A 305 -24.71 21.02 26.43
C PRO A 305 -24.58 22.22 27.34
N SER A 306 -24.94 23.39 26.83
CA SER A 306 -25.11 24.65 27.58
C SER A 306 -26.30 24.56 28.52
#